data_52d2d7919bebdf0e8b0ef8215532696d
#
_entry.id   52d2d7919bebdf0e8b0ef8215532696d
#
_cell.length_a   1.000
_cell.length_b   1.000
_cell.length_c   1.000
_cell.angle_alpha   90.00
_cell.angle_beta   90.00
_cell.angle_gamma   90.00
#
_symmetry.space_group_name_H-M   'P 1'
#
loop_
_entity.id
_entity.type
_entity.pdbx_description
1 polymer ?
#
loop_
_entity_poly.entity_id
_entity_poly.type
_entity_poly.pdbx_seq_one_letter_code
_entity_poly.pdbx_strand_id
1 'polypeptide(L)'
;LLASSAASDVYKRQMQLRCIRQTFPVNLSLIILAINAVLFVLGAVFLGKKFALTTIISSFIYPIFLSMVQSIPGIDKVTENNAMLAALYGGVLLGIGIGLVVRVGASTGGTDILALVLHKWFHVPVAVFLYIVDFSVLGLQMLFSDSEQILYGILNLFLSTVVLNRVMLLGKSQIQLFIISDKYREIRQKVLTDIDAGVTMVDIETGYGEQKQQGVLCVIHSRKLYSVKEAIQEIDPKAFITITQINEVRGRGFTMEKLRYDELNLTKN
;
A
#
# COMPACT_ATOMS: atom_id res chain seq x y z
N LEU A 1 22.41 28.24 -32.97
CA LEU A 1 22.56 26.78 -33.12
C LEU A 1 21.66 26.03 -32.16
N LEU A 2 21.60 26.42 -30.88
CA LEU A 2 20.72 25.78 -29.89
C LEU A 2 19.22 26.00 -30.17
N ALA A 3 18.84 27.21 -30.61
CA ALA A 3 17.47 27.51 -30.99
C ALA A 3 17.03 26.77 -32.28
N SER A 4 17.95 26.60 -33.24
CA SER A 4 17.74 25.80 -34.45
C SER A 4 17.58 24.32 -34.16
N SER A 5 18.35 23.76 -33.20
CA SER A 5 18.25 22.38 -32.74
C SER A 5 16.92 22.14 -32.05
N ALA A 6 16.53 23.01 -31.09
CA ALA A 6 15.26 22.88 -30.38
C ALA A 6 14.04 22.99 -31.34
N ALA A 7 14.08 23.91 -32.33
CA ALA A 7 13.02 24.02 -33.34
C ALA A 7 12.97 22.79 -34.25
N SER A 8 14.12 22.19 -34.58
CA SER A 8 14.20 20.95 -35.37
C SER A 8 13.59 19.75 -34.59
N ASP A 9 13.86 19.69 -33.29
CA ASP A 9 13.33 18.58 -32.43
C ASP A 9 11.83 18.70 -32.20
N VAL A 10 11.31 19.91 -32.01
CA VAL A 10 9.86 20.16 -31.94
C VAL A 10 9.19 19.81 -33.27
N TYR A 11 9.81 20.18 -34.40
CA TYR A 11 9.29 19.86 -35.73
C TYR A 11 9.29 18.36 -36.01
N LYS A 12 10.37 17.64 -35.65
CA LYS A 12 10.45 16.18 -35.76
C LYS A 12 9.39 15.49 -34.92
N ARG A 13 9.16 15.93 -33.66
CA ARG A 13 8.10 15.41 -32.80
C ARG A 13 6.71 15.65 -33.38
N GLN A 14 6.45 16.85 -33.90
CA GLN A 14 5.18 17.15 -34.58
C GLN A 14 4.98 16.30 -35.82
N MET A 15 6.05 16.04 -36.59
CA MET A 15 5.99 15.23 -37.79
C MET A 15 5.78 13.74 -37.45
N GLN A 16 6.45 13.22 -36.43
CA GLN A 16 6.20 11.86 -35.92
C GLN A 16 4.76 11.69 -35.41
N LEU A 17 4.23 12.63 -34.65
CA LEU A 17 2.83 12.63 -34.21
C LEU A 17 1.84 12.71 -35.36
N ARG A 18 2.16 13.48 -36.42
CA ARG A 18 1.35 13.55 -37.65
C ARG A 18 1.41 12.24 -38.44
N CYS A 19 2.57 11.62 -38.59
CA CYS A 19 2.70 10.30 -39.24
C CYS A 19 1.93 9.23 -38.52
N ILE A 20 2.03 9.15 -37.20
CA ILE A 20 1.27 8.20 -36.39
C ILE A 20 -0.24 8.43 -36.51
N ARG A 21 -0.67 9.71 -36.55
CA ARG A 21 -2.08 10.10 -36.69
C ARG A 21 -2.63 9.83 -38.10
N GLN A 22 -1.77 9.86 -39.14
CA GLN A 22 -2.18 9.54 -40.54
C GLN A 22 -2.19 8.03 -40.80
N THR A 23 -1.33 7.26 -40.12
CA THR A 23 -1.23 5.81 -40.32
C THR A 23 -2.36 5.05 -39.61
N PHE A 24 -2.89 5.62 -38.52
CA PHE A 24 -4.03 5.05 -37.79
C PHE A 24 -5.10 6.11 -37.54
N PRO A 25 -6.16 6.18 -38.39
CA PRO A 25 -7.27 7.11 -38.18
C PRO A 25 -8.19 6.72 -37.03
N VAL A 26 -7.66 6.00 -36.03
CA VAL A 26 -8.43 5.56 -34.89
C VAL A 26 -8.30 6.59 -33.78
N ASN A 27 -9.44 7.01 -33.22
CA ASN A 27 -9.50 7.95 -32.12
C ASN A 27 -8.82 7.30 -30.87
N LEU A 28 -7.59 7.71 -30.56
CA LEU A 28 -6.81 7.16 -29.42
C LEU A 28 -7.62 7.17 -28.12
N SER A 29 -8.44 8.21 -27.93
CA SER A 29 -9.34 8.33 -26.78
C SER A 29 -10.40 7.22 -26.72
N LEU A 30 -10.90 6.78 -27.88
CA LEU A 30 -11.86 5.67 -27.95
C LEU A 30 -11.21 4.32 -27.63
N ILE A 31 -9.96 4.11 -28.08
CA ILE A 31 -9.20 2.90 -27.75
C ILE A 31 -8.97 2.84 -26.25
N ILE A 32 -8.49 3.92 -25.64
CA ILE A 32 -8.25 4.00 -24.19
C ILE A 32 -9.55 3.76 -23.42
N LEU A 33 -10.65 4.39 -23.85
CA LEU A 33 -11.97 4.19 -23.25
C LEU A 33 -12.42 2.73 -23.34
N ALA A 34 -12.25 2.09 -24.49
CA ALA A 34 -12.62 0.69 -24.72
C ALA A 34 -11.78 -0.25 -23.82
N ILE A 35 -10.46 -0.03 -23.76
CA ILE A 35 -9.57 -0.83 -22.88
C ILE A 35 -9.98 -0.66 -21.42
N ASN A 36 -10.19 0.57 -20.97
CA ASN A 36 -10.61 0.83 -19.59
C ASN A 36 -11.99 0.24 -19.28
N ALA A 37 -12.93 0.27 -20.23
CA ALA A 37 -14.23 -0.37 -20.06
C ALA A 37 -14.11 -1.89 -19.95
N VAL A 38 -13.31 -2.54 -20.79
CA VAL A 38 -13.03 -3.98 -20.71
C VAL A 38 -12.38 -4.34 -19.37
N LEU A 39 -11.35 -3.61 -18.95
CA LEU A 39 -10.68 -3.81 -17.66
C LEU A 39 -11.66 -3.61 -16.49
N PHE A 40 -12.52 -2.61 -16.56
CA PHE A 40 -13.54 -2.37 -15.53
C PHE A 40 -14.53 -3.52 -15.43
N VAL A 41 -15.03 -4.04 -16.57
CA VAL A 41 -15.94 -5.19 -16.59
C VAL A 41 -15.25 -6.43 -16.02
N LEU A 42 -14.01 -6.71 -16.42
CA LEU A 42 -13.21 -7.77 -15.84
C LEU A 42 -13.06 -7.61 -14.32
N GLY A 43 -12.71 -6.42 -13.86
CA GLY A 43 -12.61 -6.12 -12.44
C GLY A 43 -13.93 -6.31 -11.69
N ALA A 44 -15.05 -5.86 -12.26
CA ALA A 44 -16.37 -6.01 -11.65
C ALA A 44 -16.79 -7.48 -11.53
N VAL A 45 -16.50 -8.30 -12.55
CA VAL A 45 -16.81 -9.74 -12.56
C VAL A 45 -15.94 -10.50 -11.55
N PHE A 46 -14.62 -10.26 -11.56
CA PHE A 46 -13.68 -11.02 -10.75
C PHE A 46 -13.54 -10.52 -9.32
N LEU A 47 -13.58 -9.20 -9.08
CA LEU A 47 -13.41 -8.61 -7.74
C LEU A 47 -14.75 -8.27 -7.06
N GLY A 48 -15.84 -8.25 -7.82
CA GLY A 48 -17.19 -8.13 -7.28
C GLY A 48 -17.74 -6.71 -7.19
N LYS A 49 -19.00 -6.60 -6.72
CA LYS A 49 -19.78 -5.35 -6.73
C LYS A 49 -19.17 -4.22 -5.88
N LYS A 50 -18.54 -4.56 -4.75
CA LYS A 50 -17.90 -3.57 -3.87
C LYS A 50 -16.74 -2.87 -4.59
N PHE A 51 -15.92 -3.64 -5.29
CA PHE A 51 -14.83 -3.12 -6.11
C PHE A 51 -15.35 -2.21 -7.22
N ALA A 52 -16.37 -2.65 -7.97
CA ALA A 52 -16.96 -1.85 -9.05
C ALA A 52 -17.46 -0.49 -8.54
N LEU A 53 -18.20 -0.47 -7.42
CA LEU A 53 -18.71 0.76 -6.83
C LEU A 53 -17.59 1.71 -6.40
N THR A 54 -16.58 1.20 -5.70
CA THR A 54 -15.43 2.02 -5.25
C THR A 54 -14.62 2.55 -6.42
N THR A 55 -14.44 1.78 -7.49
CA THR A 55 -13.74 2.21 -8.70
C THR A 55 -14.52 3.29 -9.45
N ILE A 56 -15.84 3.17 -9.58
CA ILE A 56 -16.69 4.22 -10.16
C ILE A 56 -16.53 5.53 -9.37
N ILE A 57 -16.68 5.47 -8.04
CA ILE A 57 -16.53 6.65 -7.18
C ILE A 57 -15.15 7.28 -7.36
N SER A 58 -14.09 6.47 -7.35
CA SER A 58 -12.70 6.93 -7.57
C SER A 58 -12.53 7.63 -8.92
N SER A 59 -13.10 7.06 -9.98
CA SER A 59 -13.01 7.60 -11.34
C SER A 59 -13.72 8.96 -11.50
N PHE A 60 -14.77 9.23 -10.72
CA PHE A 60 -15.42 10.54 -10.69
C PHE A 60 -14.70 11.55 -9.79
N ILE A 61 -14.17 11.10 -8.66
CA ILE A 61 -13.47 11.97 -7.71
C ILE A 61 -12.14 12.46 -8.28
N TYR A 62 -11.41 11.61 -8.99
CA TYR A 62 -10.09 11.95 -9.52
C TYR A 62 -10.05 13.23 -10.38
N PRO A 63 -10.91 13.42 -11.40
CA PRO A 63 -10.92 14.66 -12.19
C PRO A 63 -11.25 15.92 -11.38
N ILE A 64 -12.10 15.78 -10.37
CA ILE A 64 -12.47 16.91 -9.48
C ILE A 64 -11.25 17.37 -8.69
N PHE A 65 -10.55 16.42 -8.03
CA PHE A 65 -9.34 16.75 -7.30
C PHE A 65 -8.24 17.28 -8.20
N LEU A 66 -8.06 16.69 -9.38
CA LEU A 66 -7.10 17.18 -10.37
C LEU A 66 -7.38 18.64 -10.75
N SER A 67 -8.63 18.98 -11.06
CA SER A 67 -9.06 20.34 -11.36
C SER A 67 -8.82 21.29 -10.20
N MET A 68 -9.10 20.87 -8.96
CA MET A 68 -8.81 21.68 -7.77
C MET A 68 -7.33 21.97 -7.62
N VAL A 69 -6.47 20.96 -7.78
CA VAL A 69 -5.01 21.12 -7.69
C VAL A 69 -4.48 22.02 -8.79
N GLN A 70 -4.95 21.86 -10.04
CA GLN A 70 -4.57 22.72 -11.16
C GLN A 70 -5.03 24.17 -10.99
N SER A 71 -6.05 24.41 -10.20
CA SER A 71 -6.54 25.78 -9.90
C SER A 71 -5.65 26.54 -8.91
N ILE A 72 -4.66 25.89 -8.30
CA ILE A 72 -3.75 26.54 -7.34
C ILE A 72 -2.73 27.38 -8.12
N PRO A 73 -2.71 28.71 -7.95
CA PRO A 73 -1.77 29.57 -8.68
C PRO A 73 -0.32 29.20 -8.38
N GLY A 74 0.46 28.98 -9.43
CA GLY A 74 1.90 28.71 -9.30
C GLY A 74 2.29 27.26 -9.03
N ILE A 75 1.35 26.32 -9.01
CA ILE A 75 1.67 24.90 -8.85
C ILE A 75 2.51 24.39 -10.04
N ASP A 76 2.25 24.91 -11.24
CA ASP A 76 3.00 24.58 -12.45
C ASP A 76 4.47 25.03 -12.35
N LYS A 77 4.73 26.15 -11.65
CA LYS A 77 6.07 26.71 -11.51
C LYS A 77 6.99 25.93 -10.58
N VAL A 78 6.42 25.08 -9.71
CA VAL A 78 7.20 24.30 -8.72
C VAL A 78 8.18 23.36 -9.43
N THR A 79 7.82 22.86 -10.60
CA THR A 79 8.62 21.87 -11.34
C THR A 79 9.01 22.33 -12.76
N GLU A 80 8.59 23.53 -13.19
CA GLU A 80 8.70 24.01 -14.57
C GLU A 80 10.14 24.00 -15.12
N ASN A 81 11.13 24.27 -14.26
CA ASN A 81 12.54 24.34 -14.66
C ASN A 81 13.40 23.18 -14.17
N ASN A 82 12.82 22.15 -13.56
CA ASN A 82 13.58 21.06 -13.00
C ASN A 82 12.87 19.71 -13.15
N ALA A 83 13.20 19.01 -14.25
CA ALA A 83 12.61 17.69 -14.56
C ALA A 83 12.92 16.64 -13.48
N MET A 84 14.08 16.72 -12.83
CA MET A 84 14.43 15.82 -11.73
C MET A 84 13.49 16.04 -10.52
N LEU A 85 13.19 17.29 -10.19
CA LEU A 85 12.27 17.63 -9.10
C LEU A 85 10.84 17.16 -9.43
N ALA A 86 10.42 17.32 -10.69
CA ALA A 86 9.14 16.80 -11.18
C ALA A 86 9.06 15.26 -11.02
N ALA A 87 10.11 14.54 -11.37
CA ALA A 87 10.18 13.08 -11.24
C ALA A 87 10.12 12.65 -9.75
N LEU A 88 10.80 13.37 -8.85
CA LEU A 88 10.79 13.07 -7.42
C LEU A 88 9.39 13.30 -6.80
N TYR A 89 8.82 14.48 -6.98
CA TYR A 89 7.48 14.78 -6.46
C TYR A 89 6.41 13.89 -7.10
N GLY A 90 6.49 13.70 -8.42
CA GLY A 90 5.59 12.83 -9.15
C GLY A 90 5.61 11.40 -8.61
N GLY A 91 6.80 10.82 -8.41
CA GLY A 91 6.95 9.47 -7.87
C GLY A 91 6.39 9.32 -6.46
N VAL A 92 6.67 10.27 -5.55
CA VAL A 92 6.12 10.25 -4.19
C VAL A 92 4.61 10.36 -4.19
N LEU A 93 4.06 11.35 -4.89
CA LEU A 93 2.61 11.59 -4.93
C LEU A 93 1.85 10.45 -5.60
N LEU A 94 2.37 9.91 -6.70
CA LEU A 94 1.80 8.72 -7.36
C LEU A 94 1.81 7.51 -6.43
N GLY A 95 2.93 7.24 -5.77
CA GLY A 95 3.06 6.13 -4.83
C GLY A 95 2.09 6.23 -3.66
N ILE A 96 1.90 7.42 -3.09
CA ILE A 96 0.89 7.67 -2.05
C ILE A 96 -0.52 7.47 -2.61
N GLY A 97 -0.85 8.10 -3.73
CA GLY A 97 -2.18 8.08 -4.31
C GLY A 97 -2.64 6.68 -4.67
N ILE A 98 -1.86 5.96 -5.49
CA ILE A 98 -2.16 4.59 -5.90
C ILE A 98 -2.16 3.67 -4.67
N GLY A 99 -1.19 3.82 -3.77
CA GLY A 99 -1.10 3.01 -2.55
C GLY A 99 -2.34 3.13 -1.66
N LEU A 100 -2.89 4.32 -1.48
CA LEU A 100 -4.13 4.54 -0.71
C LEU A 100 -5.34 3.91 -1.40
N VAL A 101 -5.49 4.09 -2.71
CA VAL A 101 -6.60 3.54 -3.48
C VAL A 101 -6.59 2.01 -3.46
N VAL A 102 -5.44 1.40 -3.75
CA VAL A 102 -5.28 -0.07 -3.75
C VAL A 102 -5.47 -0.66 -2.35
N ARG A 103 -5.04 0.05 -1.31
CA ARG A 103 -5.20 -0.38 0.08
C ARG A 103 -6.67 -0.55 0.50
N VAL A 104 -7.57 0.27 0.00
CA VAL A 104 -9.02 0.14 0.26
C VAL A 104 -9.69 -0.86 -0.68
N GLY A 105 -8.91 -1.54 -1.54
CA GLY A 105 -9.42 -2.51 -2.50
C GLY A 105 -10.13 -1.87 -3.69
N ALA A 106 -9.80 -0.62 -4.00
CA ALA A 106 -10.28 0.12 -5.16
C ALA A 106 -9.20 0.20 -6.24
N SER A 107 -9.57 0.74 -7.40
CA SER A 107 -8.67 1.04 -8.52
C SER A 107 -8.90 2.48 -8.98
N THR A 108 -7.90 3.06 -9.61
CA THR A 108 -8.02 4.35 -10.30
C THR A 108 -8.74 4.24 -11.65
N GLY A 109 -9.07 3.02 -12.08
CA GLY A 109 -9.77 2.74 -13.34
C GLY A 109 -8.83 2.43 -14.51
N GLY A 110 -7.54 2.24 -14.26
CA GLY A 110 -6.50 1.95 -15.25
C GLY A 110 -5.99 0.51 -15.20
N THR A 111 -4.72 0.36 -15.56
CA THR A 111 -4.00 -0.94 -15.61
C THR A 111 -3.84 -1.62 -14.24
N ASP A 112 -4.01 -0.89 -13.15
CA ASP A 112 -4.04 -1.38 -11.77
C ASP A 112 -5.17 -2.39 -11.52
N ILE A 113 -6.27 -2.34 -12.30
CA ILE A 113 -7.32 -3.38 -12.28
C ILE A 113 -6.73 -4.75 -12.62
N LEU A 114 -5.88 -4.80 -13.65
CA LEU A 114 -5.23 -6.04 -14.06
C LEU A 114 -4.38 -6.63 -12.92
N ALA A 115 -3.60 -5.79 -12.24
CA ALA A 115 -2.79 -6.21 -11.10
C ALA A 115 -3.65 -6.79 -9.96
N LEU A 116 -4.81 -6.19 -9.67
CA LEU A 116 -5.74 -6.67 -8.66
C LEU A 116 -6.40 -8.02 -9.04
N VAL A 117 -6.77 -8.19 -10.31
CA VAL A 117 -7.32 -9.46 -10.81
C VAL A 117 -6.28 -10.58 -10.75
N LEU A 118 -5.05 -10.30 -11.19
CA LEU A 118 -3.94 -11.25 -11.14
C LEU A 118 -3.57 -11.62 -9.69
N HIS A 119 -3.57 -10.64 -8.79
CA HIS A 119 -3.38 -10.90 -7.36
C HIS A 119 -4.39 -11.93 -6.82
N LYS A 120 -5.65 -11.81 -7.21
CA LYS A 120 -6.70 -12.73 -6.77
C LYS A 120 -6.48 -14.16 -7.29
N TRP A 121 -5.91 -14.31 -8.48
CA TRP A 121 -5.67 -15.63 -9.08
C TRP A 121 -4.38 -16.28 -8.60
N PHE A 122 -3.30 -15.51 -8.57
CA PHE A 122 -1.96 -16.03 -8.29
C PHE A 122 -1.54 -15.87 -6.82
N HIS A 123 -2.31 -15.14 -6.00
CA HIS A 123 -1.99 -14.86 -4.59
C HIS A 123 -0.62 -14.15 -4.38
N VAL A 124 -0.07 -13.56 -5.43
CA VAL A 124 1.15 -12.75 -5.39
C VAL A 124 0.78 -11.32 -4.99
N PRO A 125 1.60 -10.60 -4.19
CA PRO A 125 1.30 -9.22 -3.80
C PRO A 125 0.96 -8.32 -4.97
N VAL A 126 -0.08 -7.48 -4.84
CA VAL A 126 -0.54 -6.55 -5.90
C VAL A 126 0.61 -5.68 -6.43
N ALA A 127 1.48 -5.23 -5.53
CA ALA A 127 2.64 -4.42 -5.87
C ALA A 127 3.53 -5.07 -6.94
N VAL A 128 3.73 -6.39 -6.90
CA VAL A 128 4.56 -7.12 -7.87
C VAL A 128 3.98 -7.00 -9.28
N PHE A 129 2.66 -7.17 -9.42
CA PHE A 129 2.00 -7.03 -10.71
C PHE A 129 2.01 -5.59 -11.22
N LEU A 130 1.82 -4.60 -10.33
CA LEU A 130 1.98 -3.19 -10.68
C LEU A 130 3.37 -2.91 -11.23
N TYR A 131 4.42 -3.44 -10.60
CA TYR A 131 5.79 -3.28 -11.08
C TYR A 131 6.00 -3.89 -12.46
N ILE A 132 5.49 -5.10 -12.70
CA ILE A 132 5.62 -5.76 -14.00
C ILE A 132 4.98 -4.90 -15.09
N VAL A 133 3.78 -4.36 -14.84
CA VAL A 133 3.07 -3.50 -15.78
C VAL A 133 3.86 -2.20 -16.02
N ASP A 134 4.27 -1.52 -14.95
CA ASP A 134 4.99 -0.24 -15.03
C ASP A 134 6.36 -0.40 -15.72
N PHE A 135 7.11 -1.45 -15.40
CA PHE A 135 8.36 -1.77 -16.09
C PHE A 135 8.15 -2.09 -17.57
N SER A 136 7.06 -2.79 -17.91
CA SER A 136 6.73 -3.07 -19.30
C SER A 136 6.43 -1.78 -20.09
N VAL A 137 5.65 -0.88 -19.48
CA VAL A 137 5.35 0.43 -20.09
C VAL A 137 6.63 1.26 -20.24
N LEU A 138 7.48 1.32 -19.22
CA LEU A 138 8.76 2.02 -19.28
C LEU A 138 9.67 1.44 -20.36
N GLY A 139 9.74 0.09 -20.47
CA GLY A 139 10.51 -0.58 -21.52
C GLY A 139 10.04 -0.22 -22.92
N LEU A 140 8.72 -0.11 -23.12
CA LEU A 140 8.16 0.38 -24.40
C LEU A 140 8.50 1.86 -24.65
N GLN A 141 8.45 2.70 -23.62
CA GLN A 141 8.81 4.12 -23.75
C GLN A 141 10.28 4.32 -24.12
N MET A 142 11.20 3.43 -23.68
CA MET A 142 12.63 3.49 -24.04
C MET A 142 12.87 3.49 -25.55
N LEU A 143 11.98 2.89 -26.32
CA LEU A 143 12.09 2.86 -27.79
C LEU A 143 11.84 4.22 -28.44
N PHE A 144 11.18 5.16 -27.73
CA PHE A 144 10.70 6.42 -28.30
C PHE A 144 11.14 7.67 -27.51
N SER A 145 11.86 7.50 -26.40
CA SER A 145 12.24 8.57 -25.48
C SER A 145 13.73 8.82 -25.47
N ASP A 146 14.13 10.05 -25.16
CA ASP A 146 15.53 10.41 -24.99
C ASP A 146 16.08 9.83 -23.68
N SER A 147 17.41 9.60 -23.62
CA SER A 147 18.09 8.99 -22.46
C SER A 147 17.82 9.71 -21.13
N GLU A 148 17.69 11.04 -21.16
CA GLU A 148 17.37 11.84 -19.98
C GLU A 148 15.96 11.57 -19.45
N GLN A 149 14.98 11.49 -20.36
CA GLN A 149 13.58 11.17 -20.00
C GLN A 149 13.45 9.76 -19.46
N ILE A 150 14.21 8.81 -20.00
CA ILE A 150 14.28 7.42 -19.51
C ILE A 150 14.79 7.41 -18.07
N LEU A 151 15.87 8.15 -17.79
CA LEU A 151 16.45 8.22 -16.43
C LEU A 151 15.45 8.77 -15.42
N TYR A 152 14.74 9.87 -15.76
CA TYR A 152 13.69 10.41 -14.90
C TYR A 152 12.50 9.46 -14.74
N GLY A 153 12.15 8.71 -15.79
CA GLY A 153 11.13 7.66 -15.73
C GLY A 153 11.50 6.54 -14.77
N ILE A 154 12.75 6.06 -14.82
CA ILE A 154 13.26 5.04 -13.90
C ILE A 154 13.24 5.57 -12.46
N LEU A 155 13.69 6.80 -12.24
CA LEU A 155 13.70 7.42 -10.90
C LEU A 155 12.29 7.55 -10.33
N ASN A 156 11.35 8.04 -11.14
CA ASN A 156 9.93 8.17 -10.77
C ASN A 156 9.33 6.81 -10.42
N LEU A 157 9.54 5.79 -11.26
CA LEU A 157 9.05 4.45 -11.06
C LEU A 157 9.62 3.82 -9.78
N PHE A 158 10.94 3.94 -9.56
CA PHE A 158 11.58 3.43 -8.35
C PHE A 158 10.99 4.08 -7.09
N LEU A 159 10.86 5.40 -7.10
CA LEU A 159 10.36 6.15 -5.95
C LEU A 159 8.88 5.85 -5.67
N SER A 160 8.04 5.84 -6.71
CA SER A 160 6.62 5.50 -6.58
C SER A 160 6.42 4.08 -6.03
N THR A 161 7.23 3.14 -6.48
CA THR A 161 7.29 1.75 -6.03
C THR A 161 7.57 1.63 -4.53
N VAL A 162 8.64 2.29 -4.06
CA VAL A 162 9.03 2.27 -2.63
C VAL A 162 7.94 2.89 -1.77
N VAL A 163 7.41 4.04 -2.18
CA VAL A 163 6.36 4.76 -1.45
C VAL A 163 5.07 3.95 -1.42
N LEU A 164 4.63 3.40 -2.56
CA LEU A 164 3.44 2.57 -2.68
C LEU A 164 3.50 1.38 -1.69
N ASN A 165 4.62 0.65 -1.66
CA ASN A 165 4.80 -0.44 -0.71
C ASN A 165 4.65 0.01 0.73
N ARG A 166 5.27 1.12 1.09
CA ARG A 166 5.16 1.67 2.46
C ARG A 166 3.71 2.02 2.80
N VAL A 167 3.00 2.67 1.88
CA VAL A 167 1.60 3.06 2.08
C VAL A 167 0.68 1.84 2.18
N MET A 168 0.89 0.81 1.39
CA MET A 168 0.10 -0.43 1.46
C MET A 168 0.28 -1.18 2.78
N LEU A 169 1.47 -1.11 3.37
CA LEU A 169 1.80 -1.75 4.65
C LEU A 169 1.41 -0.91 5.87
N LEU A 170 1.13 0.39 5.70
CA LEU A 170 0.72 1.27 6.80
C LEU A 170 -0.50 0.71 7.55
N GLY A 171 -0.38 0.55 8.85
CA GLY A 171 -1.47 0.09 9.74
C GLY A 171 -1.82 -1.40 9.64
N LYS A 172 -1.14 -2.19 8.80
CA LYS A 172 -1.23 -3.66 8.79
C LYS A 172 -0.18 -4.28 9.72
N SER A 173 0.77 -3.51 10.21
CA SER A 173 1.79 -4.02 11.10
C SER A 173 1.19 -4.45 12.42
N GLN A 174 1.40 -5.70 12.74
CA GLN A 174 1.06 -6.32 14.01
C GLN A 174 2.36 -6.53 14.79
N ILE A 175 2.23 -6.52 16.10
CA ILE A 175 3.36 -6.65 16.99
C ILE A 175 3.08 -7.81 17.94
N GLN A 176 4.02 -8.74 18.00
CA GLN A 176 4.07 -9.75 19.01
C GLN A 176 4.84 -9.21 20.22
N LEU A 177 4.25 -9.34 21.36
CA LEU A 177 4.88 -9.11 22.63
C LEU A 177 5.06 -10.47 23.34
N PHE A 178 6.26 -10.72 23.78
CA PHE A 178 6.52 -11.83 24.68
C PHE A 178 7.06 -11.25 25.99
N ILE A 179 6.34 -11.51 27.08
CA ILE A 179 6.53 -10.87 28.37
C ILE A 179 6.87 -11.93 29.39
N ILE A 180 7.97 -11.72 30.09
CA ILE A 180 8.46 -12.58 31.20
C ILE A 180 8.45 -11.73 32.46
N SER A 181 7.67 -12.15 33.47
CA SER A 181 7.52 -11.46 34.74
C SER A 181 6.99 -12.42 35.80
N ASP A 182 7.38 -12.23 37.04
CA ASP A 182 6.82 -12.98 38.17
C ASP A 182 5.33 -12.68 38.37
N LYS A 183 4.88 -11.49 37.92
CA LYS A 183 3.48 -11.07 37.96
C LYS A 183 2.70 -11.39 36.66
N TYR A 184 3.08 -12.46 35.97
CA TYR A 184 2.48 -12.85 34.68
C TYR A 184 0.96 -13.03 34.75
N ARG A 185 0.39 -13.42 35.90
CA ARG A 185 -1.07 -13.60 36.07
C ARG A 185 -1.82 -12.25 36.00
N GLU A 186 -1.29 -11.22 36.68
CA GLU A 186 -1.86 -9.87 36.66
C GLU A 186 -1.74 -9.26 35.28
N ILE A 187 -0.57 -9.40 34.64
CA ILE A 187 -0.32 -8.95 33.28
C ILE A 187 -1.29 -9.62 32.31
N ARG A 188 -1.47 -10.94 32.39
CA ARG A 188 -2.44 -11.69 31.59
C ARG A 188 -3.84 -11.10 31.73
N GLN A 189 -4.29 -10.89 32.97
CA GLN A 189 -5.62 -10.38 33.26
C GLN A 189 -5.79 -8.98 32.65
N LYS A 190 -4.85 -8.07 32.86
CA LYS A 190 -4.85 -6.71 32.33
C LYS A 190 -4.91 -6.67 30.80
N VAL A 191 -4.12 -7.52 30.12
CA VAL A 191 -4.10 -7.62 28.66
C VAL A 191 -5.44 -8.16 28.12
N LEU A 192 -6.05 -9.13 28.79
CA LEU A 192 -7.34 -9.70 28.38
C LEU A 192 -8.50 -8.72 28.59
N THR A 193 -8.56 -8.04 29.74
CA THR A 193 -9.72 -7.21 30.12
C THR A 193 -9.62 -5.78 29.57
N ASP A 194 -8.53 -5.08 29.85
CA ASP A 194 -8.43 -3.64 29.57
C ASP A 194 -7.97 -3.36 28.14
N ILE A 195 -7.09 -4.21 27.61
CA ILE A 195 -6.52 -4.03 26.27
C ILE A 195 -7.36 -4.77 25.23
N ASP A 196 -8.15 -5.75 25.69
CA ASP A 196 -8.95 -6.62 24.84
C ASP A 196 -8.06 -7.25 23.75
N ALA A 197 -6.98 -7.94 24.18
CA ALA A 197 -6.08 -8.67 23.28
C ALA A 197 -6.00 -10.15 23.70
N GLY A 198 -5.91 -11.04 22.70
CA GLY A 198 -5.71 -12.47 22.94
C GLY A 198 -4.34 -12.73 23.57
N VAL A 199 -4.31 -13.64 24.54
CA VAL A 199 -3.11 -14.03 25.25
C VAL A 199 -2.92 -15.53 25.15
N THR A 200 -1.68 -15.95 24.92
CA THR A 200 -1.23 -17.34 24.99
C THR A 200 -0.19 -17.47 26.09
N MET A 201 -0.39 -18.42 26.98
CA MET A 201 0.61 -18.72 28.02
C MET A 201 1.61 -19.72 27.47
N VAL A 202 2.90 -19.47 27.70
CA VAL A 202 4.01 -20.31 27.25
C VAL A 202 4.81 -20.70 28.46
N ASP A 203 4.96 -21.98 28.68
CA ASP A 203 5.81 -22.49 29.78
C ASP A 203 7.29 -22.24 29.42
N ILE A 204 7.99 -21.58 30.31
CA ILE A 204 9.39 -21.19 30.14
C ILE A 204 10.21 -21.59 31.37
N GLU A 205 11.51 -21.77 31.14
CA GLU A 205 12.50 -21.93 32.17
C GLU A 205 13.56 -20.83 32.01
N THR A 206 13.81 -20.10 33.09
CA THR A 206 14.80 -19.01 33.05
C THR A 206 16.20 -19.59 33.12
N GLY A 207 17.07 -19.22 32.14
CA GLY A 207 18.43 -19.76 32.08
C GLY A 207 19.34 -19.34 33.23
N TYR A 208 19.05 -18.23 33.93
CA TYR A 208 19.87 -17.75 35.03
C TYR A 208 19.48 -18.34 36.38
N GLY A 209 18.24 -18.67 36.61
CA GLY A 209 17.74 -19.17 37.90
C GLY A 209 17.09 -20.54 37.82
N GLU A 210 17.04 -21.16 36.63
CA GLU A 210 16.38 -22.45 36.37
C GLU A 210 14.93 -22.53 36.91
N GLN A 211 14.29 -21.33 36.99
CA GLN A 211 12.93 -21.23 37.52
C GLN A 211 11.93 -21.49 36.41
N LYS A 212 11.00 -22.40 36.67
CA LYS A 212 9.88 -22.70 35.81
C LYS A 212 8.76 -21.68 36.04
N GLN A 213 8.40 -20.96 35.02
CA GLN A 213 7.29 -19.98 35.06
C GLN A 213 6.58 -19.90 33.73
N GLN A 214 5.54 -19.08 33.66
CA GLN A 214 4.81 -18.85 32.41
C GLN A 214 5.11 -17.48 31.83
N GLY A 215 5.46 -17.44 30.53
CA GLY A 215 5.54 -16.24 29.76
C GLY A 215 4.18 -15.89 29.12
N VAL A 216 3.93 -14.61 28.96
CA VAL A 216 2.72 -14.08 28.34
C VAL A 216 3.02 -13.68 26.89
N LEU A 217 2.47 -14.41 25.93
CA LEU A 217 2.56 -14.10 24.52
C LEU A 217 1.26 -13.43 24.08
N CYS A 218 1.34 -12.24 23.50
CA CYS A 218 0.19 -11.58 22.90
C CYS A 218 0.55 -10.92 21.58
N VAL A 219 -0.41 -10.86 20.67
CA VAL A 219 -0.28 -10.17 19.38
C VAL A 219 -1.28 -9.04 19.35
N ILE A 220 -0.80 -7.84 19.06
CA ILE A 220 -1.59 -6.62 19.08
C ILE A 220 -1.36 -5.79 17.81
N HIS A 221 -2.28 -4.87 17.54
CA HIS A 221 -2.04 -3.84 16.53
C HIS A 221 -1.01 -2.82 17.07
N SER A 222 -0.13 -2.34 16.18
CA SER A 222 0.93 -1.38 16.54
C SER A 222 0.42 -0.15 17.31
N ARG A 223 -0.83 0.27 17.06
CA ARG A 223 -1.47 1.39 17.76
C ARG A 223 -1.65 1.17 19.26
N LYS A 224 -1.80 -0.09 19.69
CA LYS A 224 -1.98 -0.46 21.10
C LYS A 224 -0.66 -0.67 21.86
N LEU A 225 0.49 -0.63 21.16
CA LEU A 225 1.79 -0.95 21.76
C LEU A 225 2.12 -0.07 22.96
N TYR A 226 1.88 1.23 22.86
CA TYR A 226 2.19 2.17 23.94
C TYR A 226 1.37 1.84 25.21
N SER A 227 0.05 1.70 25.07
CA SER A 227 -0.85 1.40 26.19
C SER A 227 -0.53 0.06 26.84
N VAL A 228 -0.14 -0.95 26.04
CA VAL A 228 0.25 -2.26 26.58
C VAL A 228 1.55 -2.16 27.36
N LYS A 229 2.55 -1.46 26.85
CA LYS A 229 3.83 -1.25 27.55
C LYS A 229 3.63 -0.53 28.87
N GLU A 230 2.86 0.54 28.88
CA GLU A 230 2.54 1.32 30.07
C GLU A 230 1.84 0.44 31.12
N ALA A 231 0.80 -0.30 30.74
CA ALA A 231 0.09 -1.20 31.63
C ALA A 231 0.97 -2.32 32.21
N ILE A 232 1.94 -2.84 31.45
CA ILE A 232 2.88 -3.83 31.96
C ILE A 232 3.86 -3.21 32.94
N GLN A 233 4.41 -2.03 32.63
CA GLN A 233 5.36 -1.32 33.49
C GLN A 233 4.75 -0.86 34.82
N GLU A 234 3.44 -0.53 34.82
CA GLU A 234 2.71 -0.23 36.06
C GLU A 234 2.61 -1.45 36.98
N ILE A 235 2.40 -2.64 36.41
CA ILE A 235 2.29 -3.89 37.18
C ILE A 235 3.68 -4.37 37.64
N ASP A 236 4.62 -4.43 36.72
CA ASP A 236 5.98 -4.86 36.98
C ASP A 236 7.01 -4.05 36.20
N PRO A 237 7.65 -3.06 36.83
CA PRO A 237 8.70 -2.25 36.20
C PRO A 237 9.93 -3.07 35.75
N LYS A 238 10.10 -4.29 36.28
CA LYS A 238 11.23 -5.18 35.96
C LYS A 238 10.87 -6.23 34.92
N ALA A 239 9.63 -6.23 34.40
CA ALA A 239 9.21 -7.20 33.39
C ALA A 239 10.11 -7.12 32.15
N PHE A 240 10.56 -8.31 31.70
CA PHE A 240 11.28 -8.41 30.42
C PHE A 240 10.28 -8.52 29.27
N ILE A 241 10.37 -7.61 28.32
CA ILE A 241 9.43 -7.52 27.20
C ILE A 241 10.20 -7.60 25.88
N THR A 242 9.95 -8.65 25.11
CA THR A 242 10.43 -8.74 23.72
C THR A 242 9.35 -8.25 22.76
N ILE A 243 9.72 -7.37 21.84
CA ILE A 243 8.82 -6.76 20.86
C ILE A 243 9.28 -7.17 19.47
N THR A 244 8.45 -7.93 18.76
CA THR A 244 8.74 -8.40 17.40
C THR A 244 7.67 -7.91 16.44
N GLN A 245 8.07 -7.29 15.35
CA GLN A 245 7.15 -6.90 14.29
C GLN A 245 6.79 -8.13 13.46
N ILE A 246 5.49 -8.38 13.27
CA ILE A 246 4.96 -9.50 12.50
C ILE A 246 4.38 -8.99 11.20
N ASN A 247 4.74 -9.63 10.10
CA ASN A 247 4.24 -9.28 8.76
C ASN A 247 2.84 -9.83 8.51
N GLU A 248 2.51 -11.00 9.05
CA GLU A 248 1.22 -11.64 8.87
C GLU A 248 0.82 -12.47 10.10
N VAL A 249 -0.44 -12.32 10.51
CA VAL A 249 -1.08 -13.16 11.53
C VAL A 249 -2.42 -13.63 11.00
N ARG A 250 -2.67 -14.94 11.11
CA ARG A 250 -3.95 -15.56 10.77
C ARG A 250 -4.55 -16.22 12.00
N GLY A 251 -5.85 -16.10 12.16
CA GLY A 251 -6.57 -16.76 13.24
C GLY A 251 -7.67 -15.88 13.82
N ARG A 252 -8.24 -16.36 14.95
CA ARG A 252 -9.31 -15.65 15.66
C ARG A 252 -8.83 -14.31 16.19
N GLY A 253 -9.65 -13.27 15.98
CA GLY A 253 -9.33 -11.90 16.35
C GLY A 253 -8.48 -11.13 15.34
N PHE A 254 -8.03 -11.78 14.23
CA PHE A 254 -7.27 -11.16 13.14
C PHE A 254 -7.92 -11.40 11.78
N THR A 255 -8.03 -12.65 11.34
CA THR A 255 -8.67 -13.03 10.07
C THR A 255 -10.02 -13.69 10.26
N MET A 256 -10.33 -14.11 11.48
CA MET A 256 -11.62 -14.70 11.89
C MET A 256 -12.23 -13.84 12.98
N GLU A 257 -13.56 -13.98 13.16
CA GLU A 257 -14.30 -13.26 14.20
C GLU A 257 -13.72 -13.53 15.59
N LYS A 258 -13.62 -12.48 16.39
CA LYS A 258 -13.07 -12.54 17.73
C LYS A 258 -14.12 -13.06 18.70
N LEU A 259 -13.80 -14.11 19.48
CA LEU A 259 -14.61 -14.49 20.62
C LEU A 259 -14.33 -13.53 21.78
N ARG A 260 -15.37 -12.93 22.35
CA ARG A 260 -15.24 -12.10 23.54
C ARG A 260 -14.91 -12.97 24.76
N TYR A 261 -14.02 -12.48 25.63
CA TYR A 261 -13.62 -13.21 26.83
C TYR A 261 -14.82 -13.50 27.75
N ASP A 262 -15.80 -12.61 27.80
CA ASP A 262 -17.02 -12.77 28.59
C ASP A 262 -17.91 -13.92 28.07
N GLU A 263 -17.96 -14.14 26.77
CA GLU A 263 -18.75 -15.23 26.16
C GLU A 263 -18.13 -16.62 26.43
N LEU A 264 -16.78 -16.69 26.57
CA LEU A 264 -16.07 -17.95 26.89
C LEU A 264 -16.31 -18.41 28.33
N ASN A 265 -16.58 -17.50 29.24
CA ASN A 265 -16.86 -17.84 30.64
C ASN A 265 -18.31 -18.31 30.85
N LEU A 266 -19.25 -17.92 29.99
CA LEU A 266 -20.64 -18.38 30.00
C LEU A 266 -20.81 -19.81 29.49
N THR A 267 -19.87 -20.33 28.71
CA THR A 267 -19.89 -21.71 28.15
C THR A 267 -19.18 -22.75 29.03
N LYS A 268 -18.58 -22.33 30.15
CA LYS A 268 -17.87 -23.23 31.11
C LYS A 268 -18.66 -23.53 32.39
N ASN A 269 -19.87 -23.01 32.52
CA ASN A 269 -20.85 -23.37 33.56
C ASN A 269 -21.95 -24.25 32.88
#